data_49c66bd85d6f6af7de787370555c337d
#
_entry.id   49c66bd85d6f6af7de787370555c337d
#
_cell.length_a   1.000
_cell.length_b   1.000
_cell.length_c   1.000
_cell.angle_alpha   90.00
_cell.angle_beta   90.00
_cell.angle_gamma   90.00
#
_symmetry.space_group_name_H-M   'P 1'
#
loop_
_entity.id
_entity.type
_entity.pdbx_description
1 polymer ?
#
loop_
_entity_poly.entity_id
_entity_poly.type
_entity_poly.pdbx_seq_one_letter_code
_entity_poly.pdbx_strand_id
1 'polypeptide(L)'
;MDKVDTRYDIGTETILHEGNELIDISAIAAAHAPWWNRTLCAVNDTWVRLGVMEGDFHWHKHDDQDEFFFVLEGRLDIELEDRTVVLEPGKAFVVPRGVMHFPHARGRTVALMVEQAGVVPTGD
;
A
#
# COMPACT_ATOMS: atom_id res chain seq x y z
N MET A 1 21.10 0.31 -14.37
CA MET A 1 19.93 -0.51 -14.02
C MET A 1 19.86 -0.65 -12.52
N ASP A 2 18.72 -0.33 -11.96
CA ASP A 2 18.54 -0.40 -10.52
C ASP A 2 18.50 -1.85 -10.05
N LYS A 3 19.04 -2.08 -8.87
CA LYS A 3 18.94 -3.39 -8.25
C LYS A 3 17.51 -3.64 -7.81
N VAL A 4 17.01 -4.83 -8.09
CA VAL A 4 15.75 -5.29 -7.54
C VAL A 4 15.97 -5.60 -6.06
N ASP A 5 15.24 -4.92 -5.18
CA ASP A 5 15.28 -5.22 -3.75
C ASP A 5 14.36 -6.42 -3.48
N THR A 6 14.96 -7.57 -3.22
CA THR A 6 14.24 -8.83 -3.05
C THR A 6 13.44 -8.91 -1.75
N ARG A 7 13.60 -7.93 -0.82
CA ARG A 7 12.75 -7.84 0.37
C ARG A 7 11.31 -7.47 0.01
N TYR A 8 11.14 -6.76 -1.11
CA TYR A 8 9.86 -6.20 -1.51
C TYR A 8 9.30 -6.97 -2.70
N ASP A 9 8.34 -7.84 -2.44
CA ASP A 9 7.59 -8.52 -3.49
C ASP A 9 6.41 -7.64 -3.90
N ILE A 10 6.65 -6.76 -4.87
CA ILE A 10 5.67 -5.79 -5.37
C ILE A 10 5.32 -6.16 -6.81
N GLY A 11 4.07 -6.53 -7.05
CA GLY A 11 3.56 -6.87 -8.37
C GLY A 11 2.17 -6.32 -8.57
N THR A 12 2.07 -5.02 -8.84
CA THR A 12 0.79 -4.29 -8.85
C THR A 12 0.19 -4.10 -10.24
N GLU A 13 0.88 -4.51 -11.32
CA GLU A 13 0.37 -4.35 -12.68
C GLU A 13 -0.78 -5.31 -13.02
N THR A 14 -0.81 -6.47 -12.37
CA THR A 14 -1.85 -7.47 -12.61
C THR A 14 -2.93 -7.37 -11.54
N ILE A 15 -4.18 -7.29 -11.99
CA ILE A 15 -5.35 -7.29 -11.10
C ILE A 15 -5.69 -8.73 -10.77
N LEU A 16 -5.72 -9.11 -9.48
CA LEU A 16 -5.91 -10.48 -9.04
C LEU A 16 -7.36 -10.97 -9.15
N HIS A 17 -8.32 -10.07 -8.94
CA HIS A 17 -9.73 -10.44 -8.93
C HIS A 17 -10.53 -9.55 -9.87
N GLU A 18 -11.35 -10.19 -10.71
CA GLU A 18 -12.31 -9.48 -11.55
C GLU A 18 -13.54 -9.09 -10.72
N GLY A 19 -14.36 -8.21 -11.28
CA GLY A 19 -15.64 -7.87 -10.66
C GLY A 19 -16.55 -9.08 -10.52
N ASN A 20 -17.53 -8.98 -9.64
CA ASN A 20 -18.53 -10.02 -9.39
C ASN A 20 -17.98 -11.27 -8.70
N GLU A 21 -16.83 -11.19 -8.04
CA GLU A 21 -16.32 -12.27 -7.20
C GLU A 21 -16.05 -11.79 -5.78
N LEU A 22 -16.23 -12.71 -4.83
CA LEU A 22 -15.91 -12.45 -3.44
C LEU A 22 -14.38 -12.39 -3.26
N ILE A 23 -13.91 -11.39 -2.56
CA ILE A 23 -12.49 -11.26 -2.20
C ILE A 23 -12.37 -11.43 -0.69
N ASP A 24 -11.75 -12.54 -0.27
CA ASP A 24 -11.46 -12.77 1.16
C ASP A 24 -10.09 -12.15 1.49
N ILE A 25 -10.12 -10.89 1.87
CA ILE A 25 -8.91 -10.10 2.11
C ILE A 25 -8.09 -10.70 3.25
N SER A 26 -8.74 -11.13 4.32
CA SER A 26 -8.04 -11.71 5.47
C SER A 26 -7.32 -13.01 5.11
N ALA A 27 -7.96 -13.86 4.32
CA ALA A 27 -7.35 -15.11 3.86
C ALA A 27 -6.16 -14.85 2.92
N ILE A 28 -6.29 -13.89 2.02
CA ILE A 28 -5.20 -13.51 1.11
C ILE A 28 -4.01 -12.98 1.91
N ALA A 29 -4.24 -12.07 2.85
CA ALA A 29 -3.18 -11.51 3.67
C ALA A 29 -2.47 -12.60 4.50
N ALA A 30 -3.23 -13.55 5.06
CA ALA A 30 -2.68 -14.63 5.87
C ALA A 30 -1.79 -15.59 5.07
N ALA A 31 -1.96 -15.65 3.75
CA ALA A 31 -1.20 -16.54 2.87
C ALA A 31 0.17 -15.99 2.48
N HIS A 32 0.48 -14.75 2.84
CA HIS A 32 1.71 -14.10 2.37
C HIS A 32 2.53 -13.52 3.53
N ALA A 33 3.84 -13.68 3.42
CA ALA A 33 4.78 -13.03 4.33
C ALA A 33 5.09 -11.60 3.84
N PRO A 34 5.47 -10.67 4.73
CA PRO A 34 5.95 -9.35 4.33
C PRO A 34 7.28 -9.46 3.55
N TRP A 35 7.60 -8.63 2.63
CA TRP A 35 6.76 -7.60 2.00
C TRP A 35 6.04 -8.21 0.80
N TRP A 36 4.76 -7.98 0.73
CA TRP A 36 3.97 -8.44 -0.41
C TRP A 36 2.93 -7.37 -0.73
N ASN A 37 2.84 -6.97 -2.00
CA ASN A 37 1.94 -5.92 -2.45
C ASN A 37 1.36 -6.30 -3.81
N ARG A 38 0.04 -6.32 -3.91
CA ARG A 38 -0.70 -6.68 -5.15
C ARG A 38 -1.92 -5.82 -5.30
N THR A 39 -2.32 -5.61 -6.55
CA THR A 39 -3.62 -5.01 -6.86
C THR A 39 -4.69 -6.08 -6.77
N LEU A 40 -5.60 -5.95 -5.81
CA LEU A 40 -6.69 -6.90 -5.60
C LEU A 40 -7.74 -6.82 -6.69
N CYS A 41 -8.20 -5.60 -6.97
CA CYS A 41 -9.30 -5.35 -7.88
C CYS A 41 -9.29 -3.91 -8.36
N ALA A 42 -10.13 -3.65 -9.35
CA ALA A 42 -10.37 -2.29 -9.87
C ALA A 42 -11.81 -1.88 -9.58
N VAL A 43 -12.00 -0.61 -9.29
CA VAL A 43 -13.29 0.04 -9.18
C VAL A 43 -13.23 1.27 -10.09
N ASN A 44 -13.83 1.17 -11.28
CA ASN A 44 -13.68 2.18 -12.32
C ASN A 44 -12.19 2.43 -12.62
N ASP A 45 -11.72 3.67 -12.57
CA ASP A 45 -10.31 4.02 -12.79
C ASP A 45 -9.44 3.91 -11.53
N THR A 46 -9.99 3.35 -10.47
CA THR A 46 -9.33 3.23 -9.17
C THR A 46 -8.94 1.79 -8.91
N TRP A 47 -7.72 1.59 -8.43
CA TRP A 47 -7.23 0.27 -8.03
C TRP A 47 -7.15 0.17 -6.51
N VAL A 48 -7.61 -0.99 -6.00
CA VAL A 48 -7.51 -1.34 -4.59
C VAL A 48 -6.34 -2.33 -4.45
N ARG A 49 -5.33 -1.92 -3.72
CA ARG A 49 -4.12 -2.70 -3.46
C ARG A 49 -4.11 -3.22 -2.03
N LEU A 50 -3.47 -4.36 -1.85
CA LEU A 50 -3.26 -4.95 -0.53
C LEU A 50 -1.76 -5.07 -0.28
N GLY A 51 -1.32 -4.51 0.84
CA GLY A 51 0.06 -4.66 1.30
C GLY A 51 0.13 -5.46 2.58
N VAL A 52 1.04 -6.44 2.60
CA VAL A 52 1.48 -7.13 3.83
C VAL A 52 2.89 -6.65 4.06
N MET A 53 3.10 -5.88 5.12
CA MET A 53 4.30 -5.07 5.31
C MET A 53 4.94 -5.31 6.68
N GLU A 54 6.25 -5.12 6.76
CA GLU A 54 6.98 -5.13 8.01
C GLU A 54 8.30 -4.37 7.83
N GLY A 55 8.54 -3.36 8.67
CA GLY A 55 9.71 -2.52 8.61
C GLY A 55 9.53 -1.26 7.76
N ASP A 56 10.64 -0.67 7.38
CA ASP A 56 10.67 0.62 6.70
C ASP A 56 10.58 0.45 5.19
N PHE A 57 9.83 1.34 4.56
CA PHE A 57 9.84 1.45 3.10
C PHE A 57 10.91 2.47 2.68
N HIS A 58 10.52 3.61 2.11
CA HIS A 58 11.43 4.71 1.77
C HIS A 58 10.66 6.00 1.54
N TRP A 59 11.39 7.12 1.55
CA TRP A 59 10.81 8.42 1.16
C TRP A 59 10.45 8.39 -0.32
N HIS A 60 9.21 8.74 -0.63
CA HIS A 60 8.74 8.87 -2.01
C HIS A 60 7.52 9.77 -2.08
N LYS A 61 7.08 10.05 -3.30
CA LYS A 61 5.86 10.80 -3.58
C LYS A 61 5.23 10.32 -4.88
N HIS A 62 3.99 10.68 -5.07
CA HIS A 62 3.27 10.51 -6.34
C HIS A 62 2.88 11.90 -6.82
N ASP A 63 3.41 12.34 -7.97
CA ASP A 63 3.29 13.74 -8.39
C ASP A 63 1.86 14.18 -8.70
N ASP A 64 1.06 13.28 -9.29
CA ASP A 64 -0.24 13.63 -9.82
C ASP A 64 -1.40 12.89 -9.14
N GLN A 65 -1.13 12.07 -8.13
CA GLN A 65 -2.11 11.16 -7.55
C GLN A 65 -2.14 11.27 -6.04
N ASP A 66 -3.35 11.24 -5.49
CA ASP A 66 -3.54 11.01 -4.06
C ASP A 66 -3.44 9.52 -3.77
N GLU A 67 -3.02 9.16 -2.57
CA GLU A 67 -2.96 7.76 -2.13
C GLU A 67 -3.68 7.60 -0.80
N PHE A 68 -4.68 6.71 -0.76
CA PHE A 68 -5.43 6.39 0.45
C PHE A 68 -4.85 5.16 1.11
N PHE A 69 -4.61 5.24 2.43
CA PHE A 69 -4.17 4.12 3.26
C PHE A 69 -5.22 3.79 4.29
N PHE A 70 -5.52 2.52 4.46
CA PHE A 70 -6.41 2.02 5.50
C PHE A 70 -5.81 0.78 6.13
N VAL A 71 -5.53 0.81 7.45
CA VAL A 71 -4.90 -0.30 8.16
C VAL A 71 -5.96 -1.29 8.65
N LEU A 72 -5.78 -2.56 8.30
CA LEU A 72 -6.62 -3.68 8.73
C LEU A 72 -6.06 -4.36 9.98
N GLU A 73 -4.74 -4.56 10.04
CA GLU A 73 -4.04 -5.15 11.20
C GLU A 73 -2.65 -4.52 11.32
N GLY A 74 -2.13 -4.52 12.55
CA GLY A 74 -0.80 -3.98 12.82
C GLY A 74 -0.80 -2.48 13.00
N ARG A 75 0.25 -1.83 12.59
CA ARG A 75 0.42 -0.39 12.72
C ARG A 75 1.31 0.15 11.61
N LEU A 76 0.82 1.15 10.91
CA LEU A 76 1.57 1.85 9.87
C LEU A 76 1.78 3.30 10.30
N ASP A 77 3.02 3.69 10.48
CA ASP A 77 3.40 5.08 10.71
C ASP A 77 3.78 5.71 9.38
N ILE A 78 3.08 6.74 8.97
CA ILE A 78 3.42 7.49 7.76
C ILE A 78 4.14 8.77 8.18
N GLU A 79 5.43 8.79 7.99
CA GLU A 79 6.26 9.97 8.28
C GLU A 79 6.11 10.97 7.15
N LEU A 80 5.74 12.19 7.51
CA LEU A 80 5.70 13.35 6.63
C LEU A 80 6.83 14.30 7.00
N GLU A 81 7.06 15.33 6.22
CA GLU A 81 8.12 16.30 6.51
C GLU A 81 7.86 17.08 7.81
N ASP A 82 6.59 17.29 8.15
CA ASP A 82 6.19 18.09 9.31
C ASP A 82 5.65 17.27 10.50
N ARG A 83 5.33 15.99 10.31
CA ARG A 83 4.75 15.15 11.36
C ARG A 83 4.73 13.69 10.95
N THR A 84 4.40 12.83 11.90
CA THR A 84 4.12 11.41 11.63
C THR A 84 2.64 11.12 11.91
N VAL A 85 1.99 10.47 10.97
CA VAL A 85 0.60 10.02 11.10
C VAL A 85 0.61 8.54 11.47
N VAL A 86 0.03 8.19 12.62
CA VAL A 86 0.00 6.83 13.13
C VAL A 86 -1.32 6.17 12.78
N LEU A 87 -1.27 5.09 11.98
CA LEU A 87 -2.44 4.33 11.58
C LEU A 87 -2.47 2.99 12.30
N GLU A 88 -3.39 2.87 13.23
CA GLU A 88 -3.75 1.61 13.88
C GLU A 88 -4.95 1.00 13.16
N PRO A 89 -5.34 -0.26 13.45
CA PRO A 89 -6.46 -0.91 12.75
C PRO A 89 -7.73 -0.06 12.75
N GLY A 90 -8.32 0.08 11.58
CA GLY A 90 -9.52 0.89 11.36
C GLY A 90 -9.26 2.36 11.09
N LYS A 91 -7.99 2.79 11.10
CA LYS A 91 -7.63 4.18 10.80
C LYS A 91 -7.13 4.34 9.37
N ALA A 92 -7.37 5.50 8.81
CA ALA A 92 -7.07 5.81 7.42
C ALA A 92 -6.47 7.20 7.26
N PHE A 93 -5.76 7.41 6.15
CA PHE A 93 -5.18 8.69 5.81
C PHE A 93 -5.00 8.81 4.31
N VAL A 94 -5.24 9.99 3.77
CA VAL A 94 -4.93 10.31 2.38
C VAL A 94 -3.62 11.08 2.34
N VAL A 95 -2.63 10.52 1.67
CA VAL A 95 -1.42 11.28 1.31
C VAL A 95 -1.74 12.06 0.04
N PRO A 96 -1.78 13.40 0.10
CA PRO A 96 -2.07 14.19 -1.08
C PRO A 96 -0.98 14.06 -2.15
N ARG A 97 -1.36 14.28 -3.40
CA ARG A 97 -0.40 14.33 -4.51
C ARG A 97 0.76 15.27 -4.20
N GLY A 98 1.96 14.89 -4.61
CA GLY A 98 3.17 15.67 -4.44
C GLY A 98 3.74 15.71 -3.02
N VAL A 99 3.09 15.08 -2.06
CA VAL A 99 3.56 15.07 -0.65
C VAL A 99 4.54 13.92 -0.44
N MET A 100 5.76 14.27 -0.03
CA MET A 100 6.78 13.30 0.36
C MET A 100 6.33 12.56 1.61
N HIS A 101 6.46 11.24 1.58
CA HIS A 101 6.07 10.40 2.71
C HIS A 101 6.94 9.16 2.81
N PHE A 102 7.07 8.66 4.04
CA PHE A 102 7.88 7.48 4.36
C PHE A 102 7.06 6.52 5.23
N PRO A 103 6.55 5.42 4.66
CA PRO A 103 5.81 4.43 5.45
C PRO A 103 6.73 3.55 6.29
N HIS A 104 6.38 3.36 7.56
CA HIS A 104 7.05 2.47 8.50
C HIS A 104 6.03 1.50 9.08
N ALA A 105 6.14 0.23 8.74
CA ALA A 105 5.28 -0.80 9.32
C ALA A 105 5.91 -1.31 10.63
N ARG A 106 5.23 -1.07 11.73
CA ARG A 106 5.70 -1.46 13.07
C ARG A 106 5.26 -2.88 13.39
N GLY A 107 6.07 -3.87 12.95
CA GLY A 107 5.69 -5.26 12.93
C GLY A 107 4.85 -5.60 11.70
N ARG A 108 4.35 -6.83 11.63
CA ARG A 108 3.51 -7.26 10.52
C ARG A 108 2.25 -6.40 10.44
N THR A 109 2.07 -5.76 9.32
CA THR A 109 0.97 -4.82 9.08
C THR A 109 0.27 -5.16 7.78
N VAL A 110 -1.05 -5.13 7.80
CA VAL A 110 -1.89 -5.35 6.63
C VAL A 110 -2.69 -4.09 6.36
N ALA A 111 -2.53 -3.54 5.16
CA ALA A 111 -3.19 -2.30 4.78
C ALA A 111 -3.76 -2.38 3.37
N LEU A 112 -4.87 -1.68 3.17
CA LEU A 112 -5.37 -1.39 1.83
C LEU A 112 -4.81 -0.04 1.39
N MET A 113 -4.42 0.05 0.14
CA MET A 113 -4.08 1.29 -0.53
C MET A 113 -5.02 1.45 -1.71
N VAL A 114 -5.64 2.62 -1.80
CA VAL A 114 -6.58 2.94 -2.88
C VAL A 114 -6.06 4.14 -3.64
N GLU A 115 -5.88 3.98 -4.93
CA GLU A 115 -5.27 4.99 -5.78
C GLU A 115 -5.67 4.82 -7.23
N GLN A 116 -5.35 5.79 -8.07
CA GLN A 116 -5.65 5.70 -9.48
C GLN A 116 -4.87 4.56 -10.13
N ALA A 117 -5.47 3.91 -11.11
CA ALA A 117 -4.84 2.82 -11.86
C ALA A 117 -3.49 3.26 -12.45
N GLY A 118 -2.49 2.38 -12.32
CA GLY A 118 -1.17 2.60 -12.89
C GLY A 118 -0.19 3.39 -12.03
N VAL A 119 -0.58 3.82 -10.81
CA VAL A 119 0.36 4.48 -9.90
C VAL A 119 1.50 3.55 -9.54
N VAL A 120 2.73 4.04 -9.62
CA VAL A 120 3.94 3.27 -9.31
C VAL A 120 4.13 3.22 -7.79
N PRO A 121 4.10 2.03 -7.18
CA PRO A 121 4.15 1.91 -5.70
C PRO A 121 5.38 2.52 -5.06
N THR A 122 6.50 2.51 -5.76
CA THR A 122 7.77 3.05 -5.25
C THR A 122 7.92 4.57 -5.41
N GLY A 123 6.92 5.21 -6.01
CA GLY A 123 6.90 6.65 -6.23
C GLY A 123 7.43 7.08 -7.60
N ASP A 124 7.22 8.34 -7.87
CA ASP A 124 7.63 8.97 -9.13
C ASP A 124 9.06 9.52 -9.06
#